data_e2080388ae6c1ae5c4a6ce0fb999ba29
#
_entry.id   e2080388ae6c1ae5c4a6ce0fb999ba29
#
_cell.length_a   1.000
_cell.length_b   1.000
_cell.length_c   1.000
_cell.angle_alpha   90.00
_cell.angle_beta   90.00
_cell.angle_gamma   90.00
#
_symmetry.space_group_name_H-M   'P 1'
#
loop_
_entity.id
_entity.type
_entity.pdbx_description
1 polymer ?
#
loop_
_entity_poly.entity_id
_entity_poly.type
_entity_poly.pdbx_seq_one_letter_code
_entity_poly.pdbx_strand_id
1 'polypeptide(L)'
;SAPITQGAADALQDWLDVRGTHPGALFHPITKGGSIERRHMTAQAIYDVLAKRAQEAGITNLSPHDFRRTFVSDLLDAGADIATVQRLAGHANVQTTSRYDRRGEAAKRKAVDMLHVPYSRRTAAPTK
;
A
#
# COMPACT_ATOMS: atom_id res chain seq x y z
N SER A 1 -8.26 -8.61 5.59
CA SER A 1 -7.78 -7.56 4.71
C SER A 1 -7.48 -6.29 5.50
N ALA A 2 -6.58 -5.48 5.01
CA ALA A 2 -6.20 -4.23 5.63
C ALA A 2 -6.91 -3.07 4.95
N PRO A 3 -7.45 -2.11 5.70
CA PRO A 3 -8.01 -0.91 5.08
C PRO A 3 -6.89 -0.02 4.53
N ILE A 4 -7.23 0.78 3.54
CA ILE A 4 -6.33 1.77 2.96
C ILE A 4 -6.94 3.14 3.22
N THR A 5 -6.21 4.00 3.93
CA THR A 5 -6.73 5.28 4.38
C THR A 5 -5.73 6.40 4.12
N GLN A 6 -6.18 7.62 4.25
CA GLN A 6 -5.36 8.84 4.21
C GLN A 6 -4.49 8.92 2.94
N GLY A 7 -3.20 9.22 3.07
CA GLY A 7 -2.32 9.42 1.94
C GLY A 7 -2.21 8.22 1.00
N ALA A 8 -2.23 7.01 1.55
CA ALA A 8 -2.21 5.81 0.73
C ALA A 8 -3.49 5.69 -0.11
N ALA A 9 -4.64 6.02 0.49
CA ALA A 9 -5.90 6.02 -0.25
C ALA A 9 -5.91 7.08 -1.35
N ASP A 10 -5.34 8.24 -1.07
CA ASP A 10 -5.23 9.32 -2.05
C ASP A 10 -4.36 8.90 -3.23
N ALA A 11 -3.23 8.27 -2.95
CA ALA A 11 -2.34 7.77 -4.00
C ALA A 11 -3.04 6.73 -4.86
N LEU A 12 -3.76 5.81 -4.22
CA LEU A 12 -4.51 4.80 -4.94
C LEU A 12 -5.61 5.43 -5.80
N GLN A 13 -6.30 6.43 -5.27
CA GLN A 13 -7.35 7.11 -6.02
C GLN A 13 -6.78 7.79 -7.27
N ASP A 14 -5.61 8.43 -7.17
CA ASP A 14 -4.97 9.02 -8.33
C ASP A 14 -4.66 7.97 -9.40
N TRP A 15 -4.21 6.77 -8.98
CA TRP A 15 -4.02 5.67 -9.93
C TRP A 15 -5.33 5.21 -10.55
N LEU A 16 -6.37 5.06 -9.73
CA LEU A 16 -7.68 4.61 -10.24
C LEU A 16 -8.27 5.59 -11.25
N ASP A 17 -8.05 6.88 -11.06
CA ASP A 17 -8.51 7.90 -11.98
C ASP A 17 -7.90 7.71 -13.38
N VAL A 18 -6.66 7.24 -13.45
CA VAL A 18 -5.97 6.98 -14.70
C VAL A 18 -6.30 5.60 -15.24
N ARG A 19 -6.35 4.60 -14.34
CA ARG A 19 -6.60 3.22 -14.70
C ARG A 19 -7.99 3.01 -15.28
N GLY A 20 -8.99 3.63 -14.67
CA GLY A 20 -10.37 3.42 -15.05
C GLY A 20 -11.00 2.24 -14.33
N THR A 21 -12.20 1.87 -14.78
CA THR A 21 -13.05 0.89 -14.10
C THR A 21 -13.04 -0.48 -14.74
N HIS A 22 -12.03 -0.78 -15.53
CA HIS A 22 -11.92 -2.09 -16.18
C HIS A 22 -11.81 -3.20 -15.16
N PRO A 23 -12.40 -4.37 -15.41
CA PRO A 23 -12.20 -5.53 -14.53
C PRO A 23 -10.77 -6.04 -14.63
N GLY A 24 -10.39 -6.87 -13.67
CA GLY A 24 -9.08 -7.50 -13.66
C GLY A 24 -8.19 -6.93 -12.58
N ALA A 25 -6.89 -7.05 -12.79
CA ALA A 25 -5.90 -6.67 -11.79
C ALA A 25 -5.99 -5.18 -11.44
N LEU A 26 -5.70 -4.86 -10.18
CA LEU A 26 -5.68 -3.48 -9.72
C LEU A 26 -4.57 -2.70 -10.43
N PHE A 27 -3.38 -3.28 -10.50
CA PHE A 27 -2.23 -2.62 -11.10
C PHE A 27 -1.88 -3.24 -12.44
N HIS A 28 -1.51 -2.41 -13.37
CA HIS A 28 -1.15 -2.78 -14.73
C HIS A 28 0.23 -2.24 -15.07
N PRO A 29 0.99 -2.94 -15.93
CA PRO A 29 2.23 -2.36 -16.45
C PRO A 29 1.96 -1.13 -17.31
N ILE A 30 2.92 -0.24 -17.35
CA ILE A 30 2.87 0.94 -18.22
C ILE A 30 4.07 0.85 -19.15
N THR A 31 3.81 1.01 -20.46
CA THR A 31 4.86 0.99 -21.47
C THR A 31 5.73 2.25 -21.38
N LYS A 32 6.88 2.24 -22.05
CA LYS A 32 7.73 3.42 -22.14
C LYS A 32 7.01 4.62 -22.73
N GLY A 33 6.05 4.36 -23.61
CA GLY A 33 5.25 5.41 -24.24
C GLY A 33 4.13 5.94 -23.36
N GLY A 34 3.97 5.40 -22.15
CA GLY A 34 2.95 5.86 -21.22
C GLY A 34 1.60 5.16 -21.35
N SER A 35 1.51 4.11 -22.16
CA SER A 35 0.26 3.37 -22.34
C SER A 35 0.12 2.29 -21.26
N ILE A 36 -1.10 2.14 -20.77
CA ILE A 36 -1.42 1.10 -19.78
C ILE A 36 -1.72 -0.20 -20.52
N GLU A 37 -1.01 -1.26 -20.13
CA GLU A 37 -1.28 -2.60 -20.65
C GLU A 37 -2.23 -3.33 -19.72
N ARG A 38 -3.37 -3.79 -20.26
CA ARG A 38 -4.44 -4.40 -19.44
C ARG A 38 -4.10 -5.84 -19.09
N ARG A 39 -3.10 -6.02 -18.25
CA ARG A 39 -2.69 -7.34 -17.75
C ARG A 39 -2.11 -7.20 -16.36
N HIS A 40 -1.86 -8.33 -15.71
CA HIS A 40 -1.23 -8.34 -14.39
C HIS A 40 0.23 -7.88 -14.49
N MET A 41 0.67 -7.16 -13.48
CA MET A 41 2.11 -6.96 -13.29
C MET A 41 2.72 -8.24 -12.74
N THR A 42 3.95 -8.52 -13.17
CA THR A 42 4.72 -9.61 -12.58
C THR A 42 5.30 -9.19 -11.24
N ALA A 43 5.65 -10.17 -10.41
CA ALA A 43 6.37 -9.86 -9.17
C ALA A 43 7.70 -9.14 -9.45
N GLN A 44 8.38 -9.55 -10.52
CA GLN A 44 9.64 -8.91 -10.93
C GLN A 44 9.41 -7.45 -11.30
N ALA A 45 8.32 -7.14 -12.00
CA ALA A 45 8.00 -5.76 -12.37
C ALA A 45 7.80 -4.88 -11.15
N ILE A 46 7.12 -5.40 -10.11
CA ILE A 46 6.93 -4.67 -8.87
C ILE A 46 8.27 -4.44 -8.18
N TYR A 47 9.11 -5.47 -8.15
CA TYR A 47 10.45 -5.36 -7.58
C TYR A 47 11.28 -4.29 -8.31
N ASP A 48 11.19 -4.26 -9.64
CA ASP A 48 11.92 -3.29 -10.45
C ASP A 48 11.48 -1.85 -10.17
N VAL A 49 10.17 -1.65 -9.95
CA VAL A 49 9.64 -0.33 -9.58
C VAL A 49 10.24 0.12 -8.25
N LEU A 50 10.27 -0.77 -7.26
CA LEU A 50 10.85 -0.46 -5.95
C LEU A 50 12.33 -0.14 -6.08
N ALA A 51 13.08 -0.93 -6.86
CA ALA A 51 14.50 -0.69 -7.07
C ALA A 51 14.76 0.67 -7.71
N LYS A 52 13.95 1.03 -8.69
CA LYS A 52 14.06 2.32 -9.35
C LYS A 52 13.80 3.47 -8.38
N ARG A 53 12.74 3.36 -7.59
CA ARG A 53 12.40 4.40 -6.62
C ARG A 53 13.46 4.51 -5.53
N ALA A 54 13.98 3.38 -5.07
CA ALA A 54 15.07 3.38 -4.10
C ALA A 54 16.29 4.10 -4.65
N GLN A 55 16.65 3.83 -5.90
CA GLN A 55 17.78 4.48 -6.54
C GLN A 55 17.57 5.99 -6.62
N GLU A 56 16.38 6.42 -7.01
CA GLU A 56 16.04 7.85 -7.08
C GLU A 56 16.15 8.51 -5.70
N ALA A 57 15.82 7.76 -4.64
CA ALA A 57 15.89 8.26 -3.27
C ALA A 57 17.26 8.13 -2.62
N GLY A 58 18.23 7.55 -3.32
CA GLY A 58 19.56 7.32 -2.75
C GLY A 58 19.62 6.21 -1.72
N ILE A 59 18.66 5.30 -1.72
CA ILE A 59 18.59 4.20 -0.77
C ILE A 59 19.12 2.93 -1.44
N THR A 60 20.02 2.23 -0.75
CA THR A 60 20.55 0.96 -1.25
C THR A 60 19.92 -0.21 -0.50
N ASN A 61 19.85 -1.36 -1.17
CA ASN A 61 19.39 -2.63 -0.57
C ASN A 61 17.98 -2.58 -0.02
N LEU A 62 17.09 -1.83 -0.65
CA LEU A 62 15.68 -1.80 -0.26
C LEU A 62 14.96 -3.02 -0.83
N SER A 63 14.19 -3.70 0.03
CA SER A 63 13.40 -4.86 -0.37
C SER A 63 11.94 -4.68 0.07
N PRO A 64 11.01 -5.47 -0.49
CA PRO A 64 9.62 -5.43 -0.05
C PRO A 64 9.44 -5.72 1.44
N HIS A 65 10.29 -6.54 2.03
CA HIS A 65 10.25 -6.82 3.46
C HIS A 65 10.55 -5.57 4.30
N ASP A 66 11.36 -4.67 3.78
CA ASP A 66 11.66 -3.43 4.48
C ASP A 66 10.41 -2.56 4.64
N PHE A 67 9.56 -2.56 3.63
CA PHE A 67 8.27 -1.86 3.73
C PHE A 67 7.40 -2.46 4.80
N ARG A 68 7.33 -3.79 4.88
CA ARG A 68 6.56 -4.46 5.91
C ARG A 68 7.10 -4.13 7.31
N ARG A 69 8.42 -4.17 7.48
CA ARG A 69 9.04 -3.84 8.75
C ARG A 69 8.77 -2.40 9.16
N THR A 70 8.88 -1.47 8.21
CA THR A 70 8.60 -0.06 8.48
C THR A 70 7.14 0.13 8.85
N PHE A 71 6.24 -0.50 8.14
CA PHE A 71 4.81 -0.45 8.43
C PHE A 71 4.52 -0.93 9.86
N VAL A 72 5.08 -2.07 10.23
CA VAL A 72 4.92 -2.63 11.58
C VAL A 72 5.50 -1.68 12.64
N SER A 73 6.72 -1.23 12.41
CA SER A 73 7.39 -0.33 13.37
C SER A 73 6.63 0.97 13.54
N ASP A 74 6.18 1.56 12.45
CA ASP A 74 5.47 2.83 12.51
C ASP A 74 4.14 2.70 13.25
N LEU A 75 3.44 1.59 13.03
CA LEU A 75 2.19 1.35 13.75
C LEU A 75 2.42 1.17 15.25
N LEU A 76 3.45 0.40 15.62
CA LEU A 76 3.77 0.20 17.03
C LEU A 76 4.21 1.51 17.67
N ASP A 77 5.03 2.30 16.98
CA ASP A 77 5.47 3.60 17.47
C ASP A 77 4.30 4.57 17.64
N ALA A 78 3.29 4.44 16.81
CA ALA A 78 2.09 5.27 16.91
C ALA A 78 1.13 4.80 18.01
N GLY A 79 1.45 3.70 18.68
CA GLY A 79 0.65 3.20 19.80
C GLY A 79 -0.37 2.13 19.43
N ALA A 80 -0.28 1.56 18.24
CA ALA A 80 -1.21 0.52 17.84
C ALA A 80 -0.97 -0.76 18.63
N ASP A 81 -2.06 -1.49 18.87
CA ASP A 81 -2.03 -2.76 19.57
C ASP A 81 -1.28 -3.82 18.74
N ILE A 82 -0.39 -4.56 19.39
CA ILE A 82 0.47 -5.53 18.69
C ILE A 82 -0.32 -6.60 17.96
N ALA A 83 -1.42 -7.08 18.54
CA ALA A 83 -2.23 -8.09 17.88
C ALA A 83 -2.87 -7.54 16.59
N THR A 84 -3.32 -6.29 16.63
CA THR A 84 -3.86 -5.61 15.46
C THR A 84 -2.79 -5.43 14.39
N VAL A 85 -1.59 -5.03 14.79
CA VAL A 85 -0.47 -4.84 13.87
C VAL A 85 -0.12 -6.14 13.16
N GLN A 86 -0.06 -7.24 13.91
CA GLN A 86 0.22 -8.55 13.32
C GLN A 86 -0.83 -8.95 12.28
N ARG A 87 -2.10 -8.67 12.56
CA ARG A 87 -3.17 -8.95 11.60
C ARG A 87 -3.06 -8.08 10.35
N LEU A 88 -2.75 -6.81 10.53
CA LEU A 88 -2.57 -5.90 9.40
C LEU A 88 -1.39 -6.29 8.54
N ALA A 89 -0.30 -6.76 9.16
CA ALA A 89 0.88 -7.16 8.43
C ALA A 89 0.71 -8.49 7.69
N GLY A 90 -0.40 -9.18 7.89
CA GLY A 90 -0.67 -10.43 7.19
C GLY A 90 0.20 -11.57 7.64
N HIS A 91 0.58 -11.61 8.92
CA HIS A 91 1.39 -12.70 9.43
C HIS A 91 0.63 -14.01 9.39
N ALA A 92 1.33 -15.07 9.00
CA ALA A 92 0.72 -16.37 8.77
C ALA A 92 0.21 -17.03 10.05
N ASN A 93 0.74 -16.63 11.19
CA ASN A 93 0.39 -17.22 12.48
C ASN A 93 -0.80 -16.54 13.13
N VAL A 94 -1.91 -16.49 12.41
CA VAL A 94 -3.07 -15.77 12.89
C VAL A 94 -4.21 -16.72 13.22
N GLN A 95 -3.88 -17.91 13.63
CA GLN A 95 -4.90 -18.92 13.91
C GLN A 95 -5.85 -18.54 15.04
N THR A 96 -5.38 -17.71 15.94
CA THR A 96 -6.15 -17.33 17.10
C THR A 96 -7.08 -16.14 16.85
N THR A 97 -7.04 -15.56 15.67
CA THR A 97 -7.66 -14.27 15.45
C THR A 97 -9.08 -14.34 14.91
N SER A 98 -9.52 -15.48 14.43
CA SER A 98 -10.88 -15.58 13.91
C SER A 98 -11.95 -15.21 14.94
N ARG A 99 -11.63 -15.36 16.22
CA ARG A 99 -12.55 -15.03 17.31
C ARG A 99 -12.70 -13.54 17.55
N TYR A 100 -11.79 -12.74 17.03
CA TYR A 100 -11.75 -11.30 17.30
C TYR A 100 -12.20 -10.45 16.13
N ASP A 101 -12.67 -11.08 15.07
CA ASP A 101 -12.96 -10.38 13.82
C ASP A 101 -14.03 -9.30 13.96
N ARG A 102 -14.93 -9.42 14.91
CA ARG A 102 -15.99 -8.43 15.08
C ARG A 102 -15.46 -7.06 15.46
N ARG A 103 -14.35 -7.02 16.20
CA ARG A 103 -13.70 -5.75 16.53
C ARG A 103 -12.55 -5.44 15.58
N GLY A 104 -12.21 -6.42 14.76
CA GLY A 104 -11.01 -6.36 13.95
C GLY A 104 -11.01 -5.22 12.96
N GLU A 105 -12.11 -5.00 12.27
CA GLU A 105 -12.13 -3.98 11.21
C GLU A 105 -12.04 -2.57 11.77
N ALA A 106 -12.74 -2.27 12.86
CA ALA A 106 -12.65 -0.96 13.48
C ALA A 106 -11.26 -0.70 14.06
N ALA A 107 -10.69 -1.72 14.73
CA ALA A 107 -9.34 -1.60 15.28
C ALA A 107 -8.30 -1.44 14.19
N LYS A 108 -8.44 -2.19 13.09
CA LYS A 108 -7.53 -2.08 11.95
C LYS A 108 -7.58 -0.68 11.33
N ARG A 109 -8.79 -0.14 11.14
CA ARG A 109 -8.94 1.20 10.58
C ARG A 109 -8.33 2.25 11.49
N LYS A 110 -8.60 2.16 12.79
CA LYS A 110 -8.01 3.07 13.76
C LYS A 110 -6.49 3.02 13.73
N ALA A 111 -5.93 1.82 13.68
CA ALA A 111 -4.48 1.65 13.64
C ALA A 111 -3.89 2.26 12.37
N VAL A 112 -4.49 1.98 11.21
CA VAL A 112 -4.00 2.50 9.94
C VAL A 112 -4.10 4.02 9.90
N ASP A 113 -5.13 4.60 10.50
CA ASP A 113 -5.29 6.05 10.57
C ASP A 113 -4.18 6.73 11.37
N MET A 114 -3.47 6.00 12.23
CA MET A 114 -2.32 6.53 12.95
C MET A 114 -1.09 6.72 12.08
N LEU A 115 -1.04 6.05 10.92
CA LEU A 115 0.08 6.22 10.00
C LEU A 115 -0.04 7.52 9.25
N HIS A 116 1.08 8.22 9.13
CA HIS A 116 1.13 9.41 8.32
C HIS A 116 1.80 9.08 6.98
N VAL A 117 1.04 9.16 5.91
CA VAL A 117 1.57 9.01 4.56
C VAL A 117 1.54 10.40 3.92
N PRO A 118 2.71 11.00 3.67
CA PRO A 118 2.79 12.39 3.19
C PRO A 118 2.49 12.47 1.69
N TYR A 119 1.25 12.24 1.35
CA TYR A 119 0.80 12.30 -0.03
C TYR A 119 -0.40 13.20 -0.15
N SER A 120 -0.38 14.09 -1.12
CA SER A 120 -1.52 14.94 -1.46
C SER A 120 -2.01 14.57 -2.86
N ARG A 121 -3.32 14.55 -3.02
CA ARG A 121 -3.91 14.24 -4.33
C ARG A 121 -3.41 15.25 -5.36
N ARG A 122 -3.10 14.72 -6.54
CA ARG A 122 -2.79 15.58 -7.68
C ARG A 122 -4.08 16.28 -8.07
N THR A 123 -4.03 17.58 -8.05
CA THR A 123 -5.19 18.33 -8.50
C THR A 123 -5.42 18.05 -9.96
N ALA A 124 -6.65 17.91 -10.33
CA ALA A 124 -7.04 17.55 -11.67
C ALA A 124 -6.70 18.65 -12.68
N ALA A 125 -6.05 19.60 -12.29
CA ALA A 125 -5.78 20.65 -13.21
C ALA A 125 -4.95 20.23 -14.29
N PRO A 126 -5.03 20.36 -14.80
CA PRO A 126 -4.67 20.71 -15.56
C PRO A 126 -4.65 20.81 -16.69
N THR A 127 -4.83 21.05 -16.78
CA THR A 127 -4.72 21.14 -17.57
C THR A 127 -4.06 21.60 -18.26
N LYS A 128 -3.68 21.77 -18.39
CA LYS A 128 -3.10 22.16 -19.02
C LYS A 128 -3.00 22.07 -19.73
#